data_17857c1295420121bb66e867908466bc
#
_entry.id   17857c1295420121bb66e867908466bc
#
_cell.length_a   1.000
_cell.length_b   1.000
_cell.length_c   1.000
_cell.angle_alpha   90.00
_cell.angle_beta   90.00
_cell.angle_gamma   90.00
#
_symmetry.space_group_name_H-M   'P 1'
#
loop_
_entity.id
_entity.type
_entity.pdbx_description
1 polymer ?
#
loop_
_entity_poly.entity_id
_entity_poly.type
_entity_poly.pdbx_seq_one_letter_code
_entity_poly.pdbx_strand_id
1 'polypeptide(L)'
;MANTYAFRSLSRADGLSDLKVSSLYKDSNGFLWVGTATSVERFDGVRFKHYPIHGNSEKKKWVNVIAEIEGHRILVGNDMGLWEVKSERLNPIGQDTIKGGVREIISDYQGNLYLGSETGLWIRKYSGEWERIILDNNPLTADNSISAMCLDEKNNLWILTRKDLYLVELDNERKTTLFINPLFGKHLSCSYRTVKRIGELLYIGTMEQGIICFNTVTKQFSRFMDIGCNVINQMTTDGKDLLYVGTDGGGVFFVSTRQQKIIQNFSNNPNEVESLRSNSVYSLLLDRDGILWVGLYQFGLNFTYYKNSAFSVYSFPPYFDSKNIAVRTLNIGEHEKMIGSRNGLFYINEKNGNVKTLKTPLLRSNIILCCATFMEKYYIGTYGGGLYIFNPSDMSVQDFRPQEKTPFLNGHIFCVKADVDNKLWIGTSSGVYCYQDDKVIYHYTMENSPLPGNNVYDIMFDSTGKGWICTENGLAIWNPYKKRIYADVFPSGFIHKEKIKYVYEDSEHKLYFIPDKERLFISDLSCLLYTSDAADDK
;
A
#
# COMPACT_ATOMS: atom_id res chain seq x y z
N MET A 1 13.61 5.43 -17.66
CA MET A 1 13.71 5.21 -16.21
C MET A 1 12.35 4.71 -15.75
N ALA A 2 12.28 3.54 -15.13
CA ALA A 2 11.02 3.02 -14.63
C ALA A 2 10.45 3.99 -13.58
N ASN A 3 9.14 4.28 -13.65
CA ASN A 3 8.44 5.10 -12.67
C ASN A 3 8.69 4.54 -11.27
N THR A 4 9.36 5.33 -10.44
CA THR A 4 9.71 4.96 -9.05
C THR A 4 8.50 4.98 -8.11
N TYR A 5 7.34 5.41 -8.59
CA TYR A 5 6.10 5.54 -7.83
C TYR A 5 4.96 4.80 -8.52
N ALA A 6 4.12 4.17 -7.72
CA ALA A 6 2.88 3.54 -8.15
C ALA A 6 1.73 4.06 -7.29
N PHE A 7 0.57 4.30 -7.88
CA PHE A 7 -0.63 4.72 -7.15
C PHE A 7 -1.57 3.55 -6.91
N ARG A 8 -2.07 3.46 -5.69
CA ARG A 8 -3.21 2.62 -5.31
C ARG A 8 -4.38 3.51 -4.98
N SER A 9 -5.59 3.01 -5.20
CA SER A 9 -6.82 3.76 -4.95
C SER A 9 -7.67 3.09 -3.90
N LEU A 10 -8.29 3.91 -3.06
CA LEU A 10 -9.35 3.52 -2.13
C LEU A 10 -10.63 4.25 -2.52
N SER A 11 -11.71 3.51 -2.65
CA SER A 11 -13.00 3.95 -3.17
C SER A 11 -14.15 3.49 -2.27
N ARG A 12 -15.38 3.62 -2.74
CA ARG A 12 -16.55 3.05 -2.04
C ARG A 12 -16.49 1.55 -1.87
N ALA A 13 -15.85 0.85 -2.80
CA ALA A 13 -15.67 -0.61 -2.69
C ALA A 13 -14.78 -0.99 -1.51
N ASP A 14 -13.89 -0.08 -1.10
CA ASP A 14 -12.98 -0.26 0.03
C ASP A 14 -13.56 0.29 1.35
N GLY A 15 -14.79 0.84 1.30
CA GLY A 15 -15.52 1.34 2.46
C GLY A 15 -15.48 2.86 2.64
N LEU A 16 -14.95 3.65 1.70
CA LEU A 16 -15.02 5.11 1.73
C LEU A 16 -16.47 5.58 1.46
N SER A 17 -17.05 6.43 2.30
CA SER A 17 -18.46 6.83 2.18
C SER A 17 -18.71 7.82 1.04
N ASP A 18 -17.77 8.73 0.80
CA ASP A 18 -17.86 9.74 -0.26
C ASP A 18 -16.54 9.82 -1.05
N LEU A 19 -16.65 9.98 -2.36
CA LEU A 19 -15.49 10.03 -3.26
C LEU A 19 -14.85 11.42 -3.38
N LYS A 20 -15.44 12.45 -2.78
CA LYS A 20 -14.90 13.81 -2.74
C LYS A 20 -14.05 13.98 -1.50
N VAL A 21 -12.74 13.82 -1.65
CA VAL A 21 -11.78 13.91 -0.54
C VAL A 21 -11.16 15.31 -0.53
N SER A 22 -11.50 16.08 0.51
CA SER A 22 -11.13 17.50 0.61
C SER A 22 -10.02 17.79 1.64
N SER A 23 -9.81 16.90 2.60
CA SER A 23 -8.82 17.06 3.66
C SER A 23 -8.22 15.74 4.09
N LEU A 24 -6.95 15.74 4.45
CA LEU A 24 -6.19 14.56 4.87
C LEU A 24 -5.32 14.91 6.07
N TYR A 25 -5.30 14.03 7.05
CA TYR A 25 -4.43 14.15 8.23
C TYR A 25 -4.02 12.77 8.75
N LYS A 26 -2.76 12.57 9.14
CA LYS A 26 -2.31 11.34 9.80
C LYS A 26 -2.00 11.65 11.25
N ASP A 27 -2.70 10.99 12.18
CA ASP A 27 -2.54 11.23 13.60
C ASP A 27 -1.27 10.56 14.17
N SER A 28 -0.97 10.87 15.41
CA SER A 28 0.20 10.34 16.12
C SER A 28 0.13 8.83 16.37
N ASN A 29 -1.06 8.24 16.35
CA ASN A 29 -1.30 6.80 16.46
C ASN A 29 -1.17 6.07 15.10
N GLY A 30 -0.95 6.82 14.01
CA GLY A 30 -0.79 6.26 12.66
C GLY A 30 -2.08 6.05 11.89
N PHE A 31 -3.25 6.49 12.40
CA PHE A 31 -4.49 6.47 11.65
C PHE A 31 -4.55 7.62 10.64
N LEU A 32 -5.04 7.31 9.44
CA LEU A 32 -5.33 8.34 8.44
C LEU A 32 -6.76 8.86 8.61
N TRP A 33 -6.89 10.15 8.80
CA TRP A 33 -8.16 10.85 8.83
C TRP A 33 -8.45 11.47 7.47
N VAL A 34 -9.63 11.22 6.96
CA VAL A 34 -10.07 11.64 5.62
C VAL A 34 -11.31 12.49 5.75
N GLY A 35 -11.21 13.75 5.37
CA GLY A 35 -12.34 14.65 5.29
C GLY A 35 -12.99 14.58 3.92
N THR A 36 -14.31 14.44 3.90
CA THR A 36 -15.10 14.36 2.68
C THR A 36 -16.16 15.46 2.62
N ALA A 37 -16.99 15.43 1.60
CA ALA A 37 -18.10 16.38 1.47
C ALA A 37 -19.23 16.13 2.49
N THR A 38 -19.29 14.95 3.13
CA THR A 38 -20.42 14.53 3.97
C THR A 38 -20.03 13.98 5.34
N SER A 39 -18.77 13.57 5.51
CA SER A 39 -18.30 12.86 6.69
C SER A 39 -16.81 13.08 6.95
N VAL A 40 -16.40 12.74 8.15
CA VAL A 40 -15.00 12.48 8.48
C VAL A 40 -14.83 10.97 8.63
N GLU A 41 -13.72 10.44 8.14
CA GLU A 41 -13.44 9.03 8.16
C GLU A 41 -12.07 8.75 8.74
N ARG A 42 -11.94 7.67 9.51
CA ARG A 42 -10.67 7.20 10.03
C ARG A 42 -10.32 5.87 9.37
N PHE A 43 -9.19 5.81 8.71
CA PHE A 43 -8.65 4.63 8.07
C PHE A 43 -7.53 4.02 8.92
N ASP A 44 -7.62 2.73 9.22
CA ASP A 44 -6.66 1.99 10.05
C ASP A 44 -5.63 1.19 9.23
N GLY A 45 -5.63 1.36 7.92
CA GLY A 45 -4.84 0.58 6.96
C GLY A 45 -5.64 -0.53 6.27
N VAL A 46 -6.81 -0.91 6.83
CA VAL A 46 -7.67 -1.98 6.32
C VAL A 46 -9.12 -1.51 6.14
N ARG A 47 -9.66 -0.77 7.11
CA ARG A 47 -11.08 -0.39 7.17
C ARG A 47 -11.27 1.08 7.45
N PHE A 48 -12.38 1.62 6.93
CA PHE A 48 -12.85 2.96 7.26
C PHE A 48 -13.85 2.92 8.40
N LYS A 49 -13.67 3.81 9.40
CA LYS A 49 -14.66 4.13 10.41
C LYS A 49 -15.26 5.49 10.12
N HIS A 50 -16.60 5.59 10.06
CA HIS A 50 -17.32 6.76 9.61
C HIS A 50 -17.80 7.63 10.77
N TYR A 51 -17.63 8.93 10.63
CA TYR A 51 -18.13 9.97 11.53
C TYR A 51 -18.99 10.96 10.73
N PRO A 52 -20.31 10.71 10.62
CA PRO A 52 -21.19 11.53 9.80
C PRO A 52 -21.34 12.93 10.39
N ILE A 53 -21.38 13.95 9.51
CA ILE A 53 -21.63 15.32 9.90
C ILE A 53 -23.16 15.53 9.93
N HIS A 54 -23.73 15.60 11.12
CA HIS A 54 -25.14 15.86 11.32
C HIS A 54 -25.44 17.37 11.23
N GLY A 55 -26.55 17.75 10.59
CA GLY A 55 -27.03 19.14 10.52
C GLY A 55 -28.10 19.30 9.44
N ASN A 56 -29.12 20.07 9.76
CA ASN A 56 -30.29 20.35 8.89
C ASN A 56 -30.02 21.49 7.91
N SER A 57 -28.78 21.93 7.68
CA SER A 57 -28.54 23.09 6.82
C SER A 57 -28.34 22.67 5.37
N GLU A 58 -28.90 23.45 4.44
CA GLU A 58 -28.60 23.41 3.00
C GLU A 58 -27.13 23.80 2.69
N LYS A 59 -26.38 24.23 3.70
CA LYS A 59 -24.96 24.57 3.57
C LYS A 59 -24.14 23.33 3.27
N LYS A 60 -23.19 23.48 2.37
CA LYS A 60 -22.18 22.45 2.08
C LYS A 60 -21.45 22.09 3.37
N LYS A 61 -21.26 20.81 3.61
CA LYS A 61 -20.64 20.27 4.84
C LYS A 61 -19.18 19.87 4.62
N TRP A 62 -18.51 20.50 3.67
CA TRP A 62 -17.14 20.13 3.31
C TRP A 62 -16.20 20.21 4.51
N VAL A 63 -15.46 19.13 4.73
CA VAL A 63 -14.37 19.12 5.71
C VAL A 63 -13.17 19.81 5.09
N ASN A 64 -12.82 20.98 5.62
CA ASN A 64 -11.73 21.80 5.10
C ASN A 64 -10.40 21.39 5.69
N VAL A 65 -10.36 21.05 6.99
CA VAL A 65 -9.15 20.75 7.74
C VAL A 65 -9.42 19.75 8.86
N ILE A 66 -8.45 18.88 9.09
CA ILE A 66 -8.40 17.97 10.24
C ILE A 66 -7.04 18.16 10.91
N ALA A 67 -7.00 18.24 12.24
CA ALA A 67 -5.78 18.38 13.00
C ALA A 67 -5.87 17.63 14.32
N GLU A 68 -4.74 17.09 14.78
CA GLU A 68 -4.56 16.57 16.13
C GLU A 68 -3.96 17.65 17.03
N ILE A 69 -4.51 17.79 18.21
CA ILE A 69 -4.02 18.70 19.25
C ILE A 69 -3.61 17.90 20.49
N GLU A 70 -3.06 18.59 21.48
CA GLU A 70 -2.62 18.01 22.75
C GLU A 70 -3.65 17.04 23.35
N GLY A 71 -3.18 15.90 23.86
CA GLY A 71 -4.02 14.83 24.40
C GLY A 71 -4.67 13.94 23.32
N HIS A 72 -4.10 13.85 22.13
CA HIS A 72 -4.59 13.03 20.99
C HIS A 72 -6.03 13.37 20.54
N ARG A 73 -6.43 14.61 20.74
CA ARG A 73 -7.75 15.10 20.38
C ARG A 73 -7.77 15.50 18.90
N ILE A 74 -8.74 14.98 18.17
CA ILE A 74 -8.92 15.28 16.74
C ILE A 74 -9.96 16.39 16.58
N LEU A 75 -9.52 17.49 16.02
CA LEU A 75 -10.35 18.62 15.63
C LEU A 75 -10.64 18.59 14.13
N VAL A 76 -11.83 19.04 13.78
CA VAL A 76 -12.32 19.08 12.40
C VAL A 76 -12.91 20.45 12.13
N GLY A 77 -12.36 21.16 11.15
CA GLY A 77 -12.92 22.39 10.63
C GLY A 77 -13.73 22.11 9.35
N ASN A 78 -14.95 22.63 9.30
CA ASN A 78 -15.79 22.53 8.12
C ASN A 78 -16.51 23.88 7.83
N ASP A 79 -17.35 23.94 6.80
CA ASP A 79 -18.09 25.16 6.43
C ASP A 79 -19.11 25.60 7.50
N MET A 80 -19.39 24.78 8.52
CA MET A 80 -20.31 25.11 9.61
C MET A 80 -19.60 25.53 10.89
N GLY A 81 -18.29 25.34 11.00
CA GLY A 81 -17.51 25.71 12.18
C GLY A 81 -16.50 24.64 12.60
N LEU A 82 -16.27 24.57 13.93
CA LEU A 82 -15.30 23.67 14.55
C LEU A 82 -15.99 22.51 15.27
N TRP A 83 -15.42 21.32 15.10
CA TRP A 83 -15.92 20.07 15.68
C TRP A 83 -14.77 19.28 16.32
N GLU A 84 -15.09 18.42 17.28
CA GLU A 84 -14.17 17.46 17.91
C GLU A 84 -14.70 16.03 17.78
N VAL A 85 -13.81 15.12 17.48
CA VAL A 85 -14.12 13.68 17.56
C VAL A 85 -14.05 13.23 19.02
N LYS A 86 -15.20 12.94 19.63
CA LYS A 86 -15.29 12.46 21.00
C LYS A 86 -16.40 11.42 21.12
N SER A 87 -16.13 10.32 21.87
CA SER A 87 -17.10 9.24 22.08
C SER A 87 -17.70 8.72 20.77
N GLU A 88 -16.81 8.54 19.75
CA GLU A 88 -17.17 8.02 18.42
C GLU A 88 -18.14 8.89 17.61
N ARG A 89 -18.24 10.18 17.94
CA ARG A 89 -19.09 11.15 17.24
C ARG A 89 -18.37 12.45 17.02
N LEU A 90 -18.87 13.24 16.07
CA LEU A 90 -18.47 14.63 15.88
C LEU A 90 -19.32 15.52 16.79
N ASN A 91 -18.67 16.21 17.69
CA ASN A 91 -19.30 17.13 18.63
C ASN A 91 -18.88 18.56 18.28
N PRO A 92 -19.81 19.51 18.17
CA PRO A 92 -19.48 20.89 17.87
C PRO A 92 -18.78 21.58 19.05
N ILE A 93 -17.81 22.45 18.74
CA ILE A 93 -17.08 23.25 19.73
C ILE A 93 -17.27 24.73 19.42
N GLY A 94 -17.51 25.54 20.46
CA GLY A 94 -17.50 26.99 20.35
C GLY A 94 -18.56 27.58 19.40
N GLN A 95 -19.70 26.92 19.21
CA GLN A 95 -20.74 27.37 18.27
C GLN A 95 -21.26 28.77 18.55
N ASP A 96 -21.26 29.20 19.80
CA ASP A 96 -21.69 30.56 20.18
C ASP A 96 -20.62 31.60 19.91
N THR A 97 -19.36 31.19 19.85
CA THR A 97 -18.19 32.07 19.73
C THR A 97 -17.63 32.08 18.31
N ILE A 98 -17.32 30.91 17.73
CA ILE A 98 -16.71 30.78 16.42
C ILE A 98 -17.80 30.72 15.36
N LYS A 99 -17.99 31.83 14.64
CA LYS A 99 -18.99 31.93 13.56
C LYS A 99 -18.31 31.81 12.19
N GLY A 100 -18.98 31.09 11.28
CA GLY A 100 -18.48 30.83 9.92
C GLY A 100 -17.63 29.58 9.80
N GLY A 101 -17.32 29.20 8.57
CA GLY A 101 -16.54 28.02 8.25
C GLY A 101 -15.08 28.14 8.75
N VAL A 102 -14.54 27.04 9.26
CA VAL A 102 -13.12 26.90 9.64
C VAL A 102 -12.37 26.21 8.52
N ARG A 103 -11.29 26.84 8.05
CA ARG A 103 -10.52 26.39 6.87
C ARG A 103 -9.12 25.90 7.19
N GLU A 104 -8.54 26.38 8.30
CA GLU A 104 -7.19 25.98 8.73
C GLU A 104 -7.12 25.87 10.25
N ILE A 105 -6.36 24.93 10.76
CA ILE A 105 -6.10 24.71 12.19
C ILE A 105 -4.61 24.46 12.36
N ILE A 106 -3.95 25.27 13.18
CA ILE A 106 -2.54 25.14 13.50
C ILE A 106 -2.36 25.23 15.02
N SER A 107 -1.48 24.41 15.58
CA SER A 107 -1.01 24.54 16.97
C SER A 107 0.46 24.94 16.99
N ASP A 108 0.84 25.77 17.97
CA ASP A 108 2.23 26.07 18.25
C ASP A 108 2.84 25.11 19.28
N TYR A 109 4.14 25.30 19.56
CA TYR A 109 4.88 24.47 20.52
C TYR A 109 4.46 24.71 21.99
N GLN A 110 3.69 25.76 22.26
CA GLN A 110 3.17 26.11 23.57
C GLN A 110 1.75 25.58 23.80
N GLY A 111 1.17 24.91 22.81
CA GLY A 111 -0.20 24.38 22.87
C GLY A 111 -1.28 25.42 22.57
N ASN A 112 -0.93 26.63 22.12
CA ASN A 112 -1.93 27.58 21.62
C ASN A 112 -2.50 27.06 20.28
N LEU A 113 -3.79 27.29 20.07
CA LEU A 113 -4.49 26.87 18.88
C LEU A 113 -4.93 28.06 18.05
N TYR A 114 -4.58 28.04 16.77
CA TYR A 114 -4.91 29.07 15.79
C TYR A 114 -5.91 28.52 14.78
N LEU A 115 -7.04 29.18 14.63
CA LEU A 115 -8.08 28.80 13.66
C LEU A 115 -8.23 29.89 12.61
N GLY A 116 -8.01 29.51 11.36
CA GLY A 116 -8.34 30.32 10.21
C GLY A 116 -9.80 30.12 9.82
N SER A 117 -10.61 31.16 9.91
CA SER A 117 -12.02 31.10 9.57
C SER A 117 -12.42 32.10 8.49
N GLU A 118 -13.65 31.99 7.99
CA GLU A 118 -14.24 32.98 7.09
C GLU A 118 -14.41 34.36 7.73
N THR A 119 -14.38 34.43 9.05
CA THR A 119 -14.60 35.66 9.81
C THR A 119 -13.31 36.24 10.43
N GLY A 120 -12.18 35.61 10.21
CA GLY A 120 -10.88 36.05 10.75
C GLY A 120 -10.13 34.97 11.51
N LEU A 121 -9.09 35.38 12.20
CA LEU A 121 -8.25 34.55 13.03
C LEU A 121 -8.86 34.40 14.43
N TRP A 122 -8.97 33.16 14.90
CA TRP A 122 -9.32 32.84 16.27
C TRP A 122 -8.12 32.18 16.97
N ILE A 123 -7.80 32.64 18.16
CA ILE A 123 -6.75 32.07 18.99
C ILE A 123 -7.37 31.53 20.26
N ARG A 124 -7.07 30.27 20.56
CA ARG A 124 -7.36 29.66 21.85
C ARG A 124 -6.08 29.61 22.66
N LYS A 125 -6.04 30.36 23.74
CA LYS A 125 -4.93 30.32 24.70
C LYS A 125 -4.96 29.00 25.47
N TYR A 126 -3.83 28.58 26.02
CA TYR A 126 -3.75 27.42 26.92
C TYR A 126 -4.76 27.52 28.09
N SER A 127 -5.14 28.73 28.52
CA SER A 127 -6.21 28.99 29.52
C SER A 127 -7.61 28.51 29.07
N GLY A 128 -7.79 28.22 27.80
CA GLY A 128 -9.05 27.78 27.21
C GLY A 128 -9.92 28.87 26.60
N GLU A 129 -9.56 30.13 26.77
CA GLU A 129 -10.30 31.27 26.23
C GLU A 129 -10.06 31.45 24.73
N TRP A 130 -11.13 31.84 24.00
CA TRP A 130 -11.07 32.18 22.59
C TRP A 130 -10.98 33.69 22.41
N GLU A 131 -10.02 34.15 21.63
CA GLU A 131 -9.86 35.53 21.23
C GLU A 131 -9.91 35.63 19.71
N ARG A 132 -10.65 36.61 19.19
CA ARG A 132 -10.71 36.90 17.76
C ARG A 132 -9.78 38.05 17.40
N ILE A 133 -8.97 37.84 16.37
CA ILE A 133 -8.14 38.86 15.75
C ILE A 133 -8.72 39.22 14.39
N ILE A 134 -8.99 40.49 14.18
CA ILE A 134 -9.41 41.06 12.90
C ILE A 134 -8.14 41.52 12.17
N LEU A 135 -7.88 41.00 10.99
CA LEU A 135 -6.67 41.29 10.22
C LEU A 135 -6.73 42.68 9.56
N ASP A 136 -7.89 43.04 9.03
CA ASP A 136 -8.14 44.36 8.43
C ASP A 136 -9.46 44.92 8.95
N ASN A 137 -9.41 46.17 9.44
CA ASN A 137 -10.55 46.89 9.98
C ASN A 137 -11.24 47.82 8.97
N ASN A 138 -10.78 47.84 7.71
CA ASN A 138 -11.42 48.67 6.68
C ASN A 138 -12.74 48.04 6.20
N PRO A 139 -13.90 48.64 6.49
CA PRO A 139 -15.21 48.03 6.15
C PRO A 139 -15.49 47.91 4.65
N LEU A 140 -14.71 48.60 3.80
CA LEU A 140 -14.91 48.60 2.36
C LEU A 140 -14.02 47.60 1.61
N THR A 141 -12.87 47.27 2.19
CA THR A 141 -11.83 46.44 1.53
C THR A 141 -11.46 45.17 2.30
N ALA A 142 -11.89 45.06 3.56
CA ALA A 142 -11.50 43.99 4.45
C ALA A 142 -11.92 42.61 3.93
N ASP A 143 -10.94 41.81 3.58
CA ASP A 143 -11.12 40.35 3.40
C ASP A 143 -10.46 39.62 4.58
N ASN A 144 -11.25 39.35 5.60
CA ASN A 144 -10.82 38.62 6.78
C ASN A 144 -10.97 37.09 6.61
N SER A 145 -11.41 36.63 5.45
CA SER A 145 -11.58 35.22 5.17
C SER A 145 -10.22 34.54 4.94
N ILE A 146 -9.78 33.76 5.90
CA ILE A 146 -8.48 33.08 5.87
C ILE A 146 -8.56 31.88 4.93
N SER A 147 -7.60 31.78 4.00
CA SER A 147 -7.48 30.67 3.05
C SER A 147 -6.49 29.62 3.55
N ALA A 148 -5.34 30.05 4.09
CA ALA A 148 -4.31 29.17 4.61
C ALA A 148 -3.40 29.90 5.61
N MET A 149 -2.70 29.13 6.44
CA MET A 149 -1.75 29.65 7.43
C MET A 149 -0.51 28.76 7.52
N CYS A 150 0.61 29.32 7.98
CA CYS A 150 1.78 28.56 8.39
C CYS A 150 2.57 29.31 9.48
N LEU A 151 3.28 28.56 10.33
CA LEU A 151 4.22 29.10 11.31
C LEU A 151 5.63 29.21 10.74
N ASP A 152 6.37 30.24 11.15
CA ASP A 152 7.81 30.33 10.91
C ASP A 152 8.63 29.76 12.09
N GLU A 153 9.97 29.82 11.99
CA GLU A 153 10.87 29.30 13.03
C GLU A 153 10.85 30.13 14.33
N LYS A 154 10.38 31.37 14.22
CA LYS A 154 10.22 32.28 15.35
C LYS A 154 8.84 32.18 15.98
N ASN A 155 8.05 31.20 15.55
CA ASN A 155 6.65 31.02 15.95
C ASN A 155 5.72 32.17 15.53
N ASN A 156 6.08 32.96 14.52
CA ASN A 156 5.18 33.96 13.95
C ASN A 156 4.21 33.27 12.95
N LEU A 157 3.00 33.80 12.89
CA LEU A 157 1.96 33.26 12.05
C LEU A 157 1.83 34.03 10.74
N TRP A 158 2.10 33.34 9.62
CA TRP A 158 1.85 33.84 8.28
C TRP A 158 0.46 33.42 7.82
N ILE A 159 -0.35 34.39 7.41
CA ILE A 159 -1.77 34.21 7.10
C ILE A 159 -2.04 34.68 5.69
N LEU A 160 -2.65 33.81 4.90
CA LEU A 160 -3.21 34.14 3.60
C LEU A 160 -4.73 34.36 3.74
N THR A 161 -5.21 35.50 3.28
CA THR A 161 -6.60 35.67 2.84
C THR A 161 -6.71 35.32 1.36
N ARG A 162 -7.83 35.55 0.73
CA ARG A 162 -7.96 35.32 -0.72
C ARG A 162 -7.03 36.20 -1.56
N LYS A 163 -6.68 37.38 -1.06
CA LYS A 163 -5.93 38.41 -1.82
C LYS A 163 -4.67 38.87 -1.16
N ASP A 164 -4.56 38.75 0.15
CA ASP A 164 -3.54 39.42 0.95
C ASP A 164 -2.75 38.45 1.80
N LEU A 165 -1.52 38.84 2.14
CA LEU A 165 -0.61 38.15 3.07
C LEU A 165 -0.41 39.01 4.31
N TYR A 166 -0.59 38.41 5.47
CA TYR A 166 -0.40 39.03 6.78
C TYR A 166 0.66 38.27 7.56
N LEU A 167 1.42 38.99 8.36
CA LEU A 167 2.28 38.46 9.40
C LEU A 167 1.69 38.85 10.76
N VAL A 168 1.42 37.88 11.61
CA VAL A 168 1.06 38.09 13.00
C VAL A 168 2.23 37.66 13.87
N GLU A 169 2.91 38.65 14.47
CA GLU A 169 3.97 38.40 15.43
C GLU A 169 3.34 38.10 16.79
N LEU A 170 3.64 36.91 17.30
CA LEU A 170 3.05 36.37 18.53
C LEU A 170 4.02 36.61 19.68
N ASP A 171 4.30 37.86 20.03
CA ASP A 171 5.12 38.19 21.20
C ASP A 171 4.29 38.07 22.48
N ASN A 172 4.92 37.75 23.62
CA ASN A 172 4.28 37.26 24.86
C ASN A 172 3.16 38.13 25.45
N GLU A 173 2.96 39.36 24.99
CA GLU A 173 1.87 40.24 25.44
C GLU A 173 1.29 41.17 24.35
N ARG A 174 1.91 41.30 23.18
CA ARG A 174 1.46 42.20 22.11
C ARG A 174 1.38 41.48 20.77
N LYS A 175 0.18 41.43 20.20
CA LYS A 175 -0.06 40.92 18.88
C LYS A 175 0.03 42.03 17.87
N THR A 176 1.08 42.05 17.08
CA THR A 176 1.26 43.02 16.00
C THR A 176 0.90 42.39 14.69
N THR A 177 -0.14 42.88 14.02
CA THR A 177 -0.51 42.46 12.68
C THR A 177 0.15 43.38 11.67
N LEU A 178 1.03 42.81 10.85
CA LEU A 178 1.67 43.49 9.73
C LEU A 178 0.99 43.08 8.43
N PHE A 179 0.41 44.06 7.75
CA PHE A 179 -0.10 43.89 6.40
C PHE A 179 1.06 43.91 5.40
N ILE A 180 1.20 42.87 4.63
CA ILE A 180 2.22 42.78 3.59
C ILE A 180 1.48 42.76 2.25
N ASN A 181 1.37 43.92 1.63
CA ASN A 181 0.74 44.04 0.32
C ASN A 181 1.66 43.42 -0.74
N PRO A 182 1.18 42.42 -1.52
CA PRO A 182 1.92 41.91 -2.66
C PRO A 182 1.99 43.02 -3.74
N LEU A 183 3.02 43.82 -3.74
CA LEU A 183 3.33 44.77 -4.79
C LEU A 183 3.80 44.04 -6.08
N PHE A 184 3.03 43.08 -6.54
CA PHE A 184 3.05 42.69 -7.93
C PHE A 184 2.19 43.69 -8.69
N GLY A 185 2.85 44.54 -9.46
CA GLY A 185 2.27 45.62 -10.22
C GLY A 185 0.81 45.49 -10.61
N LYS A 186 0.11 46.55 -10.67
CA LYS A 186 -1.31 46.89 -10.85
C LYS A 186 -2.27 45.89 -11.60
N HIS A 187 -1.86 44.64 -11.90
CA HIS A 187 -2.60 43.74 -12.81
C HIS A 187 -2.73 42.28 -12.35
N LEU A 188 -2.36 41.91 -11.13
CA LEU A 188 -2.44 40.52 -10.71
C LEU A 188 -3.48 40.32 -9.61
N SER A 189 -4.76 40.31 -10.02
CA SER A 189 -5.81 39.73 -9.17
C SER A 189 -5.66 38.21 -9.22
N CYS A 190 -5.08 37.60 -8.20
CA CYS A 190 -5.09 36.14 -8.04
C CYS A 190 -5.64 35.78 -6.67
N SER A 191 -6.30 34.63 -6.61
CA SER A 191 -6.86 34.11 -5.36
C SER A 191 -5.87 33.13 -4.72
N TYR A 192 -5.36 33.48 -3.53
CA TYR A 192 -4.46 32.63 -2.76
C TYR A 192 -5.23 31.47 -2.12
N ARG A 193 -4.66 30.28 -2.16
CA ARG A 193 -5.34 29.07 -1.72
C ARG A 193 -4.59 28.26 -0.67
N THR A 194 -3.29 28.12 -0.83
CA THR A 194 -2.45 27.28 0.04
C THR A 194 -1.08 27.91 0.22
N VAL A 195 -0.43 27.65 1.35
CA VAL A 195 0.94 28.10 1.64
C VAL A 195 1.75 26.98 2.28
N LYS A 196 2.99 26.82 1.83
CA LYS A 196 3.99 25.97 2.48
C LYS A 196 5.29 26.72 2.60
N ARG A 197 6.00 26.48 3.71
CA ARG A 197 7.28 27.10 3.99
C ARG A 197 8.41 26.08 3.81
N ILE A 198 9.49 26.50 3.13
CA ILE A 198 10.76 25.79 3.08
C ILE A 198 11.88 26.83 3.30
N GLY A 199 12.58 26.73 4.43
CA GLY A 199 13.57 27.72 4.83
C GLY A 199 12.96 29.12 4.99
N GLU A 200 13.51 30.11 4.31
CA GLU A 200 13.05 31.51 4.34
C GLU A 200 11.96 31.82 3.31
N LEU A 201 11.58 30.84 2.46
CA LEU A 201 10.62 31.05 1.39
C LEU A 201 9.24 30.49 1.75
N LEU A 202 8.22 31.30 1.50
CA LEU A 202 6.83 30.86 1.45
C LEU A 202 6.47 30.57 -0.01
N TYR A 203 6.04 29.35 -0.28
CA TYR A 203 5.47 28.94 -1.56
C TYR A 203 3.96 29.07 -1.45
N ILE A 204 3.36 29.91 -2.28
CA ILE A 204 1.95 30.28 -2.25
C ILE A 204 1.31 29.73 -3.52
N GLY A 205 0.35 28.80 -3.36
CA GLY A 205 -0.45 28.29 -4.46
C GLY A 205 -1.64 29.21 -4.73
N THR A 206 -1.87 29.47 -6.01
CA THR A 206 -2.93 30.37 -6.48
C THR A 206 -3.93 29.65 -7.38
N MET A 207 -5.05 30.28 -7.66
CA MET A 207 -6.05 29.75 -8.58
C MET A 207 -5.82 30.12 -10.05
N GLU A 208 -5.00 31.17 -10.32
CA GLU A 208 -4.86 31.69 -11.68
C GLU A 208 -3.41 31.76 -12.18
N GLN A 209 -2.45 31.73 -11.28
CA GLN A 209 -1.05 32.05 -11.61
C GLN A 209 -0.02 31.00 -11.19
N GLY A 210 -0.48 29.79 -10.83
CA GLY A 210 0.41 28.75 -10.37
C GLY A 210 1.00 29.05 -8.99
N ILE A 211 2.32 28.99 -8.85
CA ILE A 211 3.03 29.14 -7.58
C ILE A 211 3.77 30.48 -7.55
N ILE A 212 3.57 31.22 -6.47
CA ILE A 212 4.28 32.48 -6.16
C ILE A 212 5.17 32.20 -4.94
N CYS A 213 6.37 32.78 -4.93
CA CYS A 213 7.28 32.76 -3.81
C CYS A 213 7.30 34.11 -3.08
N PHE A 214 7.37 34.04 -1.77
CA PHE A 214 7.62 35.22 -0.91
C PHE A 214 8.80 34.91 0.01
N ASN A 215 9.81 35.79 -0.02
CA ASN A 215 10.94 35.68 0.90
C ASN A 215 10.63 36.42 2.21
N THR A 216 10.65 35.69 3.33
CA THR A 216 10.29 36.21 4.64
C THR A 216 11.31 37.21 5.21
N VAL A 217 12.56 37.19 4.73
CA VAL A 217 13.65 38.09 5.17
C VAL A 217 13.63 39.35 4.32
N THR A 218 13.71 39.22 2.98
CA THR A 218 13.76 40.40 2.08
C THR A 218 12.40 41.04 1.87
N LYS A 219 11.32 40.39 2.29
CA LYS A 219 9.92 40.85 2.14
C LYS A 219 9.53 41.07 0.66
N GLN A 220 10.12 40.29 -0.26
CA GLN A 220 9.88 40.40 -1.69
C GLN A 220 9.16 39.20 -2.23
N PHE A 221 8.22 39.45 -3.13
CA PHE A 221 7.58 38.44 -3.95
C PHE A 221 8.38 38.17 -5.22
N SER A 222 8.35 36.93 -5.65
CA SER A 222 8.89 36.50 -6.94
C SER A 222 7.99 35.44 -7.56
N ARG A 223 8.05 35.29 -8.90
CA ARG A 223 7.45 34.15 -9.54
C ARG A 223 8.29 32.91 -9.25
N PHE A 224 7.61 31.81 -8.97
CA PHE A 224 8.24 30.49 -9.06
C PHE A 224 8.24 30.01 -10.51
N MET A 225 8.79 28.85 -10.76
CA MET A 225 8.80 28.24 -12.11
C MET A 225 7.37 27.95 -12.60
N ASP A 226 7.20 27.96 -13.92
CA ASP A 226 5.97 27.50 -14.56
C ASP A 226 5.93 25.96 -14.53
N ILE A 227 4.87 25.41 -13.94
CA ILE A 227 4.63 23.96 -13.89
C ILE A 227 3.62 23.49 -14.96
N GLY A 228 3.19 24.40 -15.85
CA GLY A 228 2.19 24.09 -16.88
C GLY A 228 0.75 23.97 -16.35
N CYS A 229 0.49 24.36 -15.09
CA CYS A 229 -0.84 24.40 -14.51
C CYS A 229 -1.00 25.62 -13.58
N ASN A 230 -2.04 26.38 -13.78
CA ASN A 230 -2.27 27.63 -13.05
C ASN A 230 -3.11 27.46 -11.77
N VAL A 231 -3.92 26.41 -11.68
CA VAL A 231 -4.81 26.17 -10.54
C VAL A 231 -4.16 25.24 -9.55
N ILE A 232 -3.66 25.80 -8.44
CA ILE A 232 -3.04 25.05 -7.36
C ILE A 232 -4.06 24.89 -6.23
N ASN A 233 -4.45 23.65 -5.96
CA ASN A 233 -5.43 23.37 -4.92
C ASN A 233 -4.79 23.14 -3.56
N GLN A 234 -3.71 22.37 -3.51
CA GLN A 234 -3.02 22.05 -2.26
C GLN A 234 -1.54 21.76 -2.51
N MET A 235 -0.71 22.00 -1.52
CA MET A 235 0.72 21.67 -1.52
C MET A 235 1.11 20.99 -0.22
N THR A 236 2.10 20.10 -0.30
CA THR A 236 2.81 19.55 0.86
C THR A 236 4.32 19.48 0.56
N THR A 237 5.15 19.29 1.59
CA THR A 237 6.60 19.33 1.43
C THR A 237 7.27 18.32 2.36
N ASP A 238 8.49 17.89 2.00
CA ASP A 238 9.39 17.12 2.86
C ASP A 238 10.16 18.02 3.87
N GLY A 239 9.93 19.33 3.82
CA GLY A 239 10.61 20.34 4.66
C GLY A 239 12.04 20.64 4.25
N LYS A 240 12.56 20.05 3.16
CA LYS A 240 13.97 20.20 2.72
C LYS A 240 14.12 20.82 1.34
N ASP A 241 13.63 20.14 0.31
CA ASP A 241 13.77 20.55 -1.08
C ASP A 241 12.54 20.24 -1.92
N LEU A 242 11.80 19.18 -1.57
CA LEU A 242 10.69 18.73 -2.40
C LEU A 242 9.39 19.44 -2.04
N LEU A 243 8.75 20.00 -3.05
CA LEU A 243 7.40 20.52 -3.01
C LEU A 243 6.50 19.62 -3.85
N TYR A 244 5.48 19.05 -3.24
CA TYR A 244 4.44 18.25 -3.88
C TYR A 244 3.24 19.14 -4.13
N VAL A 245 2.83 19.25 -5.38
CA VAL A 245 1.84 20.24 -5.82
C VAL A 245 0.64 19.54 -6.44
N GLY A 246 -0.50 19.63 -5.80
CA GLY A 246 -1.79 19.14 -6.28
C GLY A 246 -2.54 20.23 -7.03
N THR A 247 -2.94 19.91 -8.25
CA THR A 247 -3.54 20.86 -9.19
C THR A 247 -4.94 20.45 -9.61
N ASP A 248 -5.68 21.36 -10.20
CA ASP A 248 -6.92 21.05 -10.89
C ASP A 248 -6.65 20.91 -12.40
N GLY A 249 -6.60 19.65 -12.84
CA GLY A 249 -6.41 19.28 -14.25
C GLY A 249 -5.00 18.80 -14.61
N GLY A 250 -3.96 19.14 -13.83
CA GLY A 250 -2.55 18.72 -14.11
C GLY A 250 -2.09 17.50 -13.31
N GLY A 251 -2.87 17.02 -12.33
CA GLY A 251 -2.48 15.94 -11.44
C GLY A 251 -1.57 16.41 -10.31
N VAL A 252 -0.52 15.62 -9.99
CA VAL A 252 0.45 15.91 -8.93
C VAL A 252 1.84 16.14 -9.53
N PHE A 253 2.44 17.28 -9.19
CA PHE A 253 3.81 17.59 -9.59
C PHE A 253 4.76 17.46 -8.40
N PHE A 254 5.91 16.86 -8.63
CA PHE A 254 7.03 16.82 -7.71
C PHE A 254 8.07 17.81 -8.21
N VAL A 255 8.38 18.79 -7.39
CA VAL A 255 9.20 19.92 -7.79
C VAL A 255 10.38 20.06 -6.83
N SER A 256 11.61 20.12 -7.34
CA SER A 256 12.77 20.54 -6.57
C SER A 256 12.79 22.07 -6.47
N THR A 257 12.75 22.57 -5.25
CA THR A 257 12.79 24.02 -5.00
C THR A 257 14.18 24.61 -5.21
N ARG A 258 15.25 23.83 -4.96
CA ARG A 258 16.64 24.24 -5.20
C ARG A 258 16.97 24.30 -6.68
N GLN A 259 16.59 23.25 -7.42
CA GLN A 259 16.89 23.16 -8.84
C GLN A 259 15.89 23.94 -9.72
N GLN A 260 14.79 24.40 -9.13
CA GLN A 260 13.64 24.99 -9.83
C GLN A 260 13.22 24.14 -11.04
N LYS A 261 13.03 22.85 -10.80
CA LYS A 261 12.75 21.85 -11.84
C LYS A 261 11.64 20.90 -11.41
N ILE A 262 10.75 20.56 -12.36
CA ILE A 262 9.82 19.45 -12.20
C ILE A 262 10.64 18.16 -12.24
N ILE A 263 10.64 17.41 -11.14
CA ILE A 263 11.27 16.09 -11.07
C ILE A 263 10.36 15.07 -11.73
N GLN A 264 9.05 15.15 -11.45
CA GLN A 264 8.07 14.24 -11.99
C GLN A 264 6.67 14.86 -11.98
N ASN A 265 5.85 14.48 -12.97
CA ASN A 265 4.42 14.77 -13.00
C ASN A 265 3.66 13.44 -13.05
N PHE A 266 2.71 13.28 -12.16
CA PHE A 266 1.78 12.15 -12.13
C PHE A 266 0.40 12.62 -12.55
N SER A 267 -0.07 12.04 -13.62
CA SER A 267 -1.39 12.30 -14.18
C SER A 267 -2.17 11.01 -14.37
N ASN A 268 -3.46 11.14 -14.61
CA ASN A 268 -4.31 10.01 -14.97
C ASN A 268 -3.92 9.46 -16.35
N ASN A 269 -3.64 8.16 -16.39
CA ASN A 269 -3.50 7.39 -17.62
C ASN A 269 -4.47 6.20 -17.57
N PRO A 270 -5.56 6.21 -18.35
CA PRO A 270 -6.54 5.12 -18.33
C PRO A 270 -5.98 3.73 -18.68
N ASN A 271 -4.84 3.69 -19.37
CA ASN A 271 -4.18 2.44 -19.77
C ASN A 271 -3.24 1.89 -18.68
N GLU A 272 -2.98 2.64 -17.62
CA GLU A 272 -2.11 2.25 -16.52
C GLU A 272 -2.90 2.12 -15.22
N VAL A 273 -3.03 0.90 -14.72
CA VAL A 273 -3.79 0.61 -13.49
C VAL A 273 -3.19 1.32 -12.27
N GLU A 274 -1.89 1.53 -12.27
CA GLU A 274 -1.14 2.19 -11.19
C GLU A 274 -0.98 3.70 -11.41
N SER A 275 -1.70 4.31 -12.35
CA SER A 275 -1.74 5.75 -12.53
C SER A 275 -2.71 6.42 -11.54
N LEU A 276 -2.59 7.74 -11.42
CA LEU A 276 -3.54 8.56 -10.68
C LEU A 276 -4.94 8.43 -11.30
N ARG A 277 -5.99 8.30 -10.48
CA ARG A 277 -7.37 8.09 -10.99
C ARG A 277 -8.03 9.34 -11.56
N SER A 278 -7.51 10.53 -11.25
CA SER A 278 -7.99 11.82 -11.78
C SER A 278 -6.88 12.86 -11.69
N ASN A 279 -6.93 13.85 -12.58
CA ASN A 279 -6.03 14.99 -12.55
C ASN A 279 -6.52 16.14 -11.64
N SER A 280 -7.72 16.04 -11.08
CA SER A 280 -8.26 17.01 -10.12
C SER A 280 -7.92 16.61 -8.71
N VAL A 281 -6.83 17.16 -8.17
CA VAL A 281 -6.32 16.91 -6.83
C VAL A 281 -6.82 17.99 -5.87
N TYR A 282 -7.47 17.60 -4.78
CA TYR A 282 -8.06 18.53 -3.80
C TYR A 282 -7.32 18.57 -2.47
N SER A 283 -6.71 17.45 -2.07
CA SER A 283 -5.88 17.40 -0.86
C SER A 283 -4.64 16.55 -1.06
N LEU A 284 -3.56 16.92 -0.38
CA LEU A 284 -2.28 16.22 -0.38
C LEU A 284 -1.75 16.12 1.05
N LEU A 285 -1.21 14.97 1.37
CA LEU A 285 -0.50 14.72 2.62
C LEU A 285 0.71 13.83 2.33
N LEU A 286 1.90 14.32 2.63
CA LEU A 286 3.09 13.47 2.76
C LEU A 286 3.19 13.07 4.24
N ASP A 287 3.06 11.77 4.51
CA ASP A 287 3.15 11.30 5.88
C ASP A 287 4.61 11.00 6.32
N ARG A 288 4.78 10.68 7.60
CA ARG A 288 6.11 10.41 8.19
C ARG A 288 6.76 9.15 7.64
N ASP A 289 5.98 8.24 7.06
CA ASP A 289 6.45 7.00 6.45
C ASP A 289 6.84 7.20 4.98
N GLY A 290 6.73 8.44 4.47
CA GLY A 290 7.03 8.79 3.08
C GLY A 290 5.92 8.42 2.10
N ILE A 291 4.73 8.06 2.58
CA ILE A 291 3.57 7.80 1.73
C ILE A 291 2.94 9.14 1.36
N LEU A 292 2.77 9.37 0.06
CA LEU A 292 2.00 10.50 -0.44
C LEU A 292 0.54 10.09 -0.62
N TRP A 293 -0.33 10.68 0.17
CA TRP A 293 -1.78 10.53 0.09
C TRP A 293 -2.36 11.64 -0.75
N VAL A 294 -3.25 11.29 -1.68
CA VAL A 294 -3.82 12.20 -2.69
C VAL A 294 -5.34 12.08 -2.66
N GLY A 295 -6.00 13.09 -2.15
CA GLY A 295 -7.46 13.20 -2.19
C GLY A 295 -7.93 13.80 -3.52
N LEU A 296 -8.83 13.11 -4.19
CA LEU A 296 -9.32 13.46 -5.51
C LEU A 296 -10.76 14.01 -5.46
N TYR A 297 -11.08 14.82 -6.45
CA TYR A 297 -12.46 15.23 -6.68
C TYR A 297 -13.23 14.11 -7.41
N GLN A 298 -14.22 13.50 -6.74
CA GLN A 298 -15.08 12.42 -7.26
C GLN A 298 -14.43 11.04 -7.49
N PHE A 299 -13.13 10.84 -7.17
CA PHE A 299 -12.44 9.59 -7.43
C PHE A 299 -11.82 8.95 -6.17
N GLY A 300 -12.20 9.47 -4.99
CA GLY A 300 -11.77 8.92 -3.70
C GLY A 300 -10.33 9.28 -3.34
N LEU A 301 -9.65 8.34 -2.71
CA LEU A 301 -8.31 8.52 -2.18
C LEU A 301 -7.32 7.69 -2.98
N ASN A 302 -6.25 8.32 -3.44
CA ASN A 302 -5.08 7.64 -3.98
C ASN A 302 -3.91 7.76 -3.01
N PHE A 303 -2.99 6.80 -3.04
CA PHE A 303 -1.76 6.89 -2.27
C PHE A 303 -0.60 6.22 -3.00
N THR A 304 0.58 6.76 -2.77
CA THR A 304 1.83 6.22 -3.29
C THR A 304 2.94 6.38 -2.27
N TYR A 305 3.99 5.60 -2.45
CA TYR A 305 5.22 5.71 -1.69
C TYR A 305 6.42 5.59 -2.64
N TYR A 306 7.54 6.15 -2.23
CA TYR A 306 8.78 6.03 -3.01
C TYR A 306 9.23 4.57 -3.02
N LYS A 307 9.40 3.99 -4.20
CA LYS A 307 9.79 2.59 -4.38
C LYS A 307 11.26 2.33 -3.98
N ASN A 308 11.62 2.55 -2.73
CA ASN A 308 12.67 1.76 -2.09
C ASN A 308 12.06 0.54 -1.38
N SER A 309 10.86 0.14 -1.75
CA SER A 309 10.22 -1.02 -1.16
C SER A 309 10.85 -2.28 -1.74
N ALA A 310 11.17 -3.23 -0.87
CA ALA A 310 11.52 -4.59 -1.25
C ALA A 310 10.39 -5.33 -2.00
N PHE A 311 9.24 -4.65 -2.22
CA PHE A 311 8.06 -5.22 -2.86
C PHE A 311 7.84 -4.62 -4.25
N SER A 312 7.69 -5.47 -5.25
CA SER A 312 7.21 -5.12 -6.59
C SER A 312 5.77 -5.60 -6.75
N VAL A 313 4.92 -4.76 -7.34
CA VAL A 313 3.53 -5.12 -7.63
C VAL A 313 3.42 -5.48 -9.10
N TYR A 314 2.94 -6.68 -9.37
CA TYR A 314 2.59 -7.13 -10.71
C TYR A 314 1.07 -7.09 -10.88
N SER A 315 0.60 -6.31 -11.83
CA SER A 315 -0.82 -6.27 -12.19
C SER A 315 -1.07 -7.21 -13.35
N PHE A 316 -2.13 -8.02 -13.24
CA PHE A 316 -2.56 -8.83 -14.38
C PHE A 316 -3.17 -7.94 -15.45
N PRO A 317 -2.98 -8.26 -16.75
CA PRO A 317 -3.58 -7.48 -17.83
C PRO A 317 -5.11 -7.34 -17.70
N PRO A 318 -5.69 -6.18 -18.12
CA PRO A 318 -7.11 -5.87 -17.87
C PRO A 318 -8.13 -6.82 -18.50
N TYR A 319 -7.73 -7.63 -19.49
CA TYR A 319 -8.58 -8.68 -20.10
C TYR A 319 -8.71 -9.96 -19.25
N PHE A 320 -8.11 -9.98 -18.06
CA PHE A 320 -8.30 -11.04 -17.09
C PHE A 320 -9.46 -10.70 -16.16
N ASP A 321 -10.37 -11.64 -15.97
CA ASP A 321 -11.35 -11.56 -14.90
C ASP A 321 -10.62 -11.64 -13.54
N SER A 322 -10.20 -10.49 -13.05
CA SER A 322 -9.42 -10.34 -11.82
C SER A 322 -10.21 -10.74 -10.56
N LYS A 323 -11.53 -10.88 -10.66
CA LYS A 323 -12.40 -11.15 -9.50
C LYS A 323 -12.25 -12.55 -8.91
N ASN A 324 -11.62 -13.49 -9.64
CA ASN A 324 -11.53 -14.90 -9.23
C ASN A 324 -10.13 -15.52 -9.40
N ILE A 325 -9.07 -14.72 -9.47
CA ILE A 325 -7.70 -15.24 -9.58
C ILE A 325 -7.21 -15.61 -8.17
N ALA A 326 -7.21 -16.91 -7.87
CA ALA A 326 -6.52 -17.45 -6.70
C ALA A 326 -5.14 -17.95 -7.15
N VAL A 327 -4.09 -17.24 -6.78
CA VAL A 327 -2.69 -17.69 -6.96
C VAL A 327 -2.44 -18.89 -6.05
N ARG A 328 -1.89 -19.96 -6.60
CA ARG A 328 -1.63 -21.22 -5.90
C ARG A 328 -0.16 -21.57 -5.82
N THR A 329 0.62 -21.15 -6.81
CA THR A 329 2.04 -21.44 -6.89
C THR A 329 2.80 -20.32 -7.57
N LEU A 330 4.03 -20.12 -7.13
CA LEU A 330 4.99 -19.18 -7.70
C LEU A 330 6.29 -19.91 -7.96
N ASN A 331 6.86 -19.70 -9.15
CA ASN A 331 8.24 -20.08 -9.45
C ASN A 331 8.94 -18.84 -10.01
N ILE A 332 9.94 -18.37 -9.30
CA ILE A 332 10.62 -17.10 -9.56
C ILE A 332 12.07 -17.39 -9.87
N GLY A 333 12.45 -17.23 -11.13
CA GLY A 333 13.84 -17.17 -11.60
C GLY A 333 14.36 -15.74 -11.63
N GLU A 334 15.60 -15.57 -12.08
CA GLU A 334 16.26 -14.26 -12.13
C GLU A 334 15.52 -13.25 -13.02
N HIS A 335 15.04 -13.69 -14.18
CA HIS A 335 14.34 -12.85 -15.16
C HIS A 335 13.00 -13.41 -15.61
N GLU A 336 12.63 -14.58 -15.13
CA GLU A 336 11.44 -15.29 -15.53
C GLU A 336 10.60 -15.67 -14.32
N LYS A 337 9.29 -15.48 -14.44
CA LYS A 337 8.35 -15.77 -13.36
C LYS A 337 7.20 -16.60 -13.90
N MET A 338 6.84 -17.63 -13.18
CA MET A 338 5.63 -18.41 -13.42
C MET A 338 4.69 -18.29 -12.24
N ILE A 339 3.47 -17.90 -12.53
CA ILE A 339 2.41 -17.70 -11.54
C ILE A 339 1.26 -18.63 -11.89
N GLY A 340 1.10 -19.69 -11.11
CA GLY A 340 0.01 -20.64 -11.30
C GLY A 340 -1.24 -20.24 -10.52
N SER A 341 -2.39 -20.31 -11.20
CA SER A 341 -3.68 -19.89 -10.65
C SER A 341 -4.78 -20.91 -10.92
N ARG A 342 -6.03 -20.59 -10.51
CA ARG A 342 -7.22 -21.33 -10.93
C ARG A 342 -7.55 -21.15 -12.42
N ASN A 343 -7.04 -20.11 -13.06
CA ASN A 343 -7.42 -19.69 -14.42
C ASN A 343 -6.26 -19.84 -15.42
N GLY A 344 -5.30 -20.67 -15.14
CA GLY A 344 -4.13 -20.93 -15.97
C GLY A 344 -2.82 -20.53 -15.33
N LEU A 345 -1.75 -20.65 -16.10
CA LEU A 345 -0.40 -20.24 -15.77
C LEU A 345 -0.09 -18.92 -16.47
N PHE A 346 0.45 -17.98 -15.72
CA PHE A 346 1.04 -16.75 -16.24
C PHE A 346 2.56 -16.88 -16.25
N TYR A 347 3.13 -16.75 -17.43
CA TYR A 347 4.58 -16.66 -17.63
C TYR A 347 4.97 -15.23 -17.95
N ILE A 348 5.94 -14.70 -17.24
CA ILE A 348 6.44 -13.33 -17.37
C ILE A 348 7.94 -13.41 -17.62
N ASN A 349 8.39 -12.84 -18.74
CA ASN A 349 9.80 -12.63 -19.02
C ASN A 349 10.14 -11.14 -18.90
N GLU A 350 10.92 -10.79 -17.88
CA GLU A 350 11.23 -9.39 -17.56
C GLU A 350 12.23 -8.75 -18.52
N LYS A 351 13.06 -9.54 -19.23
CA LYS A 351 14.03 -9.00 -20.20
C LYS A 351 13.36 -8.38 -21.43
N ASN A 352 12.28 -9.00 -21.88
CA ASN A 352 11.58 -8.55 -23.10
C ASN A 352 10.16 -8.04 -22.83
N GLY A 353 9.72 -8.00 -21.56
CA GLY A 353 8.39 -7.56 -21.16
C GLY A 353 7.25 -8.47 -21.60
N ASN A 354 7.55 -9.67 -22.08
CA ASN A 354 6.53 -10.62 -22.57
C ASN A 354 5.78 -11.24 -21.40
N VAL A 355 4.45 -11.13 -21.48
CA VAL A 355 3.54 -11.84 -20.58
C VAL A 355 2.69 -12.80 -21.40
N LYS A 356 2.71 -14.10 -21.08
CA LYS A 356 1.90 -15.11 -21.73
C LYS A 356 1.06 -15.89 -20.74
N THR A 357 -0.15 -16.24 -21.16
CA THR A 357 -1.03 -17.10 -20.38
C THR A 357 -1.17 -18.47 -21.06
N LEU A 358 -0.90 -19.50 -20.29
CA LEU A 358 -1.13 -20.88 -20.68
C LEU A 358 -2.42 -21.39 -20.01
N LYS A 359 -3.38 -21.79 -20.84
CA LYS A 359 -4.68 -22.34 -20.42
C LYS A 359 -5.22 -23.29 -21.50
N THR A 360 -6.40 -23.83 -21.30
CA THR A 360 -7.06 -24.64 -22.34
C THR A 360 -7.21 -23.86 -23.65
N PRO A 361 -6.96 -24.49 -24.84
CA PRO A 361 -6.75 -25.92 -25.03
C PRO A 361 -5.30 -26.41 -24.85
N LEU A 362 -4.33 -25.55 -24.54
CA LEU A 362 -2.93 -25.96 -24.35
C LEU A 362 -2.75 -26.90 -23.14
N LEU A 363 -3.54 -26.67 -22.09
CA LEU A 363 -3.57 -27.48 -20.87
C LEU A 363 -4.94 -28.18 -20.77
N ARG A 364 -5.00 -29.43 -20.32
CA ARG A 364 -6.27 -30.13 -20.04
C ARG A 364 -7.02 -29.55 -18.83
N SER A 365 -6.31 -28.86 -17.95
CA SER A 365 -6.91 -28.18 -16.79
C SER A 365 -6.32 -26.78 -16.61
N ASN A 366 -7.18 -25.82 -16.33
CA ASN A 366 -6.75 -24.45 -16.00
C ASN A 366 -6.30 -24.29 -14.54
N ILE A 367 -6.56 -25.28 -13.69
CA ILE A 367 -6.20 -25.20 -12.27
C ILE A 367 -4.75 -25.67 -12.12
N ILE A 368 -3.85 -24.70 -11.95
CA ILE A 368 -2.43 -24.98 -11.75
C ILE A 368 -2.18 -25.15 -10.25
N LEU A 369 -1.61 -26.28 -9.85
CA LEU A 369 -1.32 -26.59 -8.46
C LEU A 369 0.14 -26.32 -8.09
N CYS A 370 1.08 -26.63 -8.99
CA CYS A 370 2.50 -26.39 -8.77
C CYS A 370 3.24 -26.01 -10.05
N CYS A 371 4.35 -25.30 -9.88
CA CYS A 371 5.33 -25.00 -10.91
C CYS A 371 6.73 -25.22 -10.34
N ALA A 372 7.61 -25.82 -11.13
CA ALA A 372 8.99 -26.07 -10.74
C ALA A 372 9.95 -25.91 -11.93
N THR A 373 11.18 -25.53 -11.66
CA THR A 373 12.28 -25.57 -12.63
C THR A 373 13.21 -26.71 -12.26
N PHE A 374 13.51 -27.56 -13.24
CA PHE A 374 14.43 -28.66 -13.06
C PHE A 374 15.17 -28.92 -14.39
N MET A 375 16.52 -28.97 -14.35
CA MET A 375 17.37 -29.14 -15.53
C MET A 375 16.97 -28.25 -16.70
N GLU A 376 16.86 -26.93 -16.46
CA GLU A 376 16.46 -25.91 -17.45
C GLU A 376 15.09 -26.10 -18.08
N LYS A 377 14.28 -27.05 -17.61
CA LYS A 377 12.91 -27.28 -18.02
C LYS A 377 11.95 -26.78 -16.96
N TYR A 378 10.81 -26.28 -17.41
CA TYR A 378 9.71 -25.84 -16.53
C TYR A 378 8.61 -26.89 -16.47
N TYR A 379 8.29 -27.30 -15.27
CA TYR A 379 7.26 -28.30 -15.02
C TYR A 379 6.01 -27.63 -14.47
N ILE A 380 4.83 -28.00 -15.01
CA ILE A 380 3.53 -27.45 -14.63
C ILE A 380 2.63 -28.60 -14.19
N GLY A 381 2.33 -28.64 -12.89
CA GLY A 381 1.40 -29.61 -12.31
C GLY A 381 -0.01 -29.04 -12.20
N THR A 382 -1.00 -29.81 -12.58
CA THR A 382 -2.39 -29.38 -12.66
C THR A 382 -3.33 -30.25 -11.82
N TYR A 383 -4.53 -29.72 -11.56
CA TYR A 383 -5.63 -30.47 -10.95
C TYR A 383 -6.40 -31.26 -12.03
N GLY A 384 -6.18 -32.56 -12.12
CA GLY A 384 -6.87 -33.46 -13.06
C GLY A 384 -6.38 -33.44 -14.52
N GLY A 385 -5.43 -32.55 -14.85
CA GLY A 385 -4.88 -32.46 -16.21
C GLY A 385 -3.49 -33.08 -16.37
N GLY A 386 -2.88 -33.56 -15.28
CA GLY A 386 -1.56 -34.16 -15.29
C GLY A 386 -0.40 -33.17 -15.17
N LEU A 387 0.79 -33.64 -15.57
CA LEU A 387 2.06 -32.91 -15.54
C LEU A 387 2.50 -32.54 -16.96
N TYR A 388 2.98 -31.32 -17.12
CA TYR A 388 3.48 -30.79 -18.40
C TYR A 388 4.90 -30.30 -18.28
N ILE A 389 5.62 -30.29 -19.40
CA ILE A 389 6.86 -29.54 -19.60
C ILE A 389 6.54 -28.32 -20.46
N PHE A 390 6.95 -27.15 -20.00
CA PHE A 390 6.84 -25.88 -20.71
C PHE A 390 8.23 -25.44 -21.16
N ASN A 391 8.34 -25.07 -22.43
CA ASN A 391 9.54 -24.47 -22.98
C ASN A 391 9.27 -22.97 -23.27
N PRO A 392 9.91 -22.03 -22.56
CA PRO A 392 9.68 -20.61 -22.77
C PRO A 392 10.28 -20.06 -24.06
N SER A 393 11.26 -20.73 -24.67
CA SER A 393 11.93 -20.22 -25.87
C SER A 393 11.03 -20.26 -27.11
N ASP A 394 10.24 -21.31 -27.26
CA ASP A 394 9.26 -21.48 -28.35
C ASP A 394 7.80 -21.43 -27.89
N MET A 395 7.60 -21.24 -26.58
CA MET A 395 6.29 -21.23 -25.93
C MET A 395 5.49 -22.52 -26.08
N SER A 396 6.17 -23.64 -26.27
CA SER A 396 5.54 -24.95 -26.40
C SER A 396 5.22 -25.56 -25.04
N VAL A 397 4.17 -26.37 -25.03
CA VAL A 397 3.75 -27.16 -23.86
C VAL A 397 3.63 -28.62 -24.31
N GLN A 398 4.28 -29.49 -23.58
CA GLN A 398 4.26 -30.94 -23.86
C GLN A 398 3.83 -31.69 -22.62
N ASP A 399 3.10 -32.79 -22.82
CA ASP A 399 2.82 -33.74 -21.73
C ASP A 399 4.12 -34.36 -21.22
N PHE A 400 4.26 -34.41 -19.90
CA PHE A 400 5.32 -35.18 -19.28
C PHE A 400 5.03 -36.67 -19.43
N ARG A 401 5.76 -37.36 -20.34
CA ARG A 401 5.58 -38.78 -20.67
C ARG A 401 6.92 -39.51 -20.49
N PRO A 402 7.22 -40.01 -19.29
CA PRO A 402 8.31 -40.97 -19.15
C PRO A 402 8.01 -42.23 -19.99
N GLN A 403 9.03 -42.93 -20.47
CA GLN A 403 8.97 -43.95 -21.53
C GLN A 403 7.99 -45.13 -21.28
N GLU A 404 7.57 -45.36 -20.03
CA GLU A 404 6.64 -46.40 -19.68
C GLU A 404 5.31 -45.81 -19.15
N LYS A 405 4.17 -46.46 -19.52
CA LYS A 405 2.76 -46.14 -19.18
C LYS A 405 2.55 -44.93 -18.26
N THR A 406 2.09 -43.85 -18.81
CA THR A 406 2.03 -42.52 -18.24
C THR A 406 0.97 -42.33 -17.13
N PRO A 407 1.27 -42.56 -15.83
CA PRO A 407 0.31 -42.31 -14.76
C PRO A 407 0.00 -40.82 -14.55
N PHE A 408 0.72 -39.93 -15.25
CA PHE A 408 0.65 -38.49 -15.05
C PHE A 408 -0.31 -37.72 -15.96
N LEU A 409 -0.96 -38.42 -16.93
CA LEU A 409 -1.76 -37.75 -17.97
C LEU A 409 -3.06 -37.11 -17.47
N ASN A 410 -3.70 -37.69 -16.45
CA ASN A 410 -5.01 -37.27 -15.96
C ASN A 410 -5.04 -37.20 -14.42
N GLY A 411 -3.89 -37.20 -13.76
CA GLY A 411 -3.78 -37.16 -12.30
C GLY A 411 -3.79 -35.74 -11.74
N HIS A 412 -3.98 -35.63 -10.42
CA HIS A 412 -3.69 -34.42 -9.67
C HIS A 412 -2.22 -34.39 -9.31
N ILE A 413 -1.51 -33.38 -9.75
CA ILE A 413 -0.09 -33.16 -9.44
C ILE A 413 0.00 -32.03 -8.44
N PHE A 414 0.28 -32.34 -7.18
CA PHE A 414 0.28 -31.35 -6.10
C PHE A 414 1.61 -30.64 -5.94
N CYS A 415 2.73 -31.36 -6.10
CA CYS A 415 4.06 -30.78 -6.01
C CYS A 415 5.06 -31.47 -6.95
N VAL A 416 6.11 -30.72 -7.31
CA VAL A 416 7.27 -31.20 -8.08
C VAL A 416 8.49 -30.58 -7.43
N LYS A 417 9.47 -31.41 -7.01
CA LYS A 417 10.69 -31.00 -6.33
C LYS A 417 11.89 -31.77 -6.85
N ALA A 418 13.05 -31.15 -6.85
CA ALA A 418 14.33 -31.82 -7.11
C ALA A 418 15.02 -32.14 -5.78
N ASP A 419 15.67 -33.30 -5.70
CA ASP A 419 16.58 -33.61 -4.61
C ASP A 419 18.04 -33.20 -4.93
N VAL A 420 18.92 -33.38 -3.98
CA VAL A 420 20.34 -33.03 -4.10
C VAL A 420 21.08 -33.88 -5.15
N ASP A 421 20.56 -35.06 -5.49
CA ASP A 421 21.13 -35.98 -6.49
C ASP A 421 20.53 -35.75 -7.90
N ASN A 422 19.84 -34.62 -8.11
CA ASN A 422 19.15 -34.30 -9.36
C ASN A 422 18.08 -35.33 -9.76
N LYS A 423 17.34 -35.88 -8.80
CA LYS A 423 16.15 -36.68 -9.05
C LYS A 423 14.91 -35.79 -8.92
N LEU A 424 13.94 -36.01 -9.79
CA LEU A 424 12.67 -35.28 -9.77
C LEU A 424 11.63 -36.05 -8.97
N TRP A 425 11.14 -35.47 -7.89
CA TRP A 425 10.09 -36.03 -7.05
C TRP A 425 8.75 -35.37 -7.36
N ILE A 426 7.74 -36.19 -7.55
CA ILE A 426 6.41 -35.76 -7.99
C ILE A 426 5.38 -36.28 -7.00
N GLY A 427 4.74 -35.37 -6.26
CA GLY A 427 3.64 -35.68 -5.35
C GLY A 427 2.30 -35.63 -6.08
N THR A 428 1.55 -36.70 -5.98
CA THR A 428 0.28 -36.89 -6.72
C THR A 428 -0.85 -37.32 -5.80
N SER A 429 -2.06 -37.53 -6.37
CA SER A 429 -3.18 -38.21 -5.70
C SER A 429 -3.04 -39.75 -5.66
N SER A 430 -1.97 -40.30 -6.22
CA SER A 430 -1.70 -41.74 -6.32
C SER A 430 -0.32 -42.09 -5.77
N GLY A 431 0.12 -41.39 -4.73
CA GLY A 431 1.42 -41.57 -4.11
C GLY A 431 2.47 -40.61 -4.63
N VAL A 432 3.74 -40.93 -4.32
CA VAL A 432 4.91 -40.16 -4.70
C VAL A 432 5.76 -40.95 -5.71
N TYR A 433 6.16 -40.26 -6.76
CA TYR A 433 7.04 -40.77 -7.78
C TYR A 433 8.41 -40.10 -7.70
N CYS A 434 9.46 -40.91 -7.92
CA CYS A 434 10.81 -40.37 -8.11
C CYS A 434 11.26 -40.74 -9.54
N TYR A 435 11.74 -39.74 -10.27
CA TYR A 435 12.11 -39.82 -11.67
C TYR A 435 13.55 -39.40 -11.87
N GLN A 436 14.30 -40.18 -12.63
CA GLN A 436 15.68 -39.92 -13.02
C GLN A 436 15.97 -40.60 -14.36
N ASP A 437 16.78 -39.98 -15.22
CA ASP A 437 17.26 -40.53 -16.50
C ASP A 437 16.13 -41.12 -17.36
N ASP A 438 15.06 -40.33 -17.55
CA ASP A 438 13.85 -40.71 -18.32
C ASP A 438 13.08 -41.94 -17.79
N LYS A 439 13.28 -42.31 -16.51
CA LYS A 439 12.62 -43.44 -15.88
C LYS A 439 12.05 -43.11 -14.51
N VAL A 440 10.93 -43.72 -14.15
CA VAL A 440 10.44 -43.76 -12.78
C VAL A 440 11.25 -44.80 -12.02
N ILE A 441 12.07 -44.35 -11.06
CA ILE A 441 12.94 -45.22 -10.24
C ILE A 441 12.26 -45.68 -8.95
N TYR A 442 11.35 -44.86 -8.40
CA TYR A 442 10.52 -45.22 -7.25
C TYR A 442 9.08 -44.76 -7.45
N HIS A 443 8.16 -45.61 -7.00
CA HIS A 443 6.76 -45.23 -6.81
C HIS A 443 6.29 -45.80 -5.48
N TYR A 444 6.02 -44.90 -4.52
CA TYR A 444 5.56 -45.27 -3.19
C TYR A 444 4.10 -44.91 -3.01
N THR A 445 3.35 -45.86 -2.50
CA THR A 445 1.94 -45.75 -2.13
C THR A 445 1.70 -46.35 -0.76
N MET A 446 0.50 -46.19 -0.21
CA MET A 446 0.10 -46.82 1.05
C MET A 446 0.14 -48.37 0.97
N GLU A 447 0.01 -48.94 -0.21
CA GLU A 447 -0.03 -50.41 -0.43
C GLU A 447 1.36 -51.03 -0.46
N ASN A 448 2.40 -50.26 -0.86
CA ASN A 448 3.76 -50.80 -1.05
C ASN A 448 4.82 -50.17 -0.15
N SER A 449 4.43 -49.24 0.70
CA SER A 449 5.36 -48.51 1.60
C SER A 449 4.65 -48.02 2.85
N PRO A 450 5.38 -47.58 3.87
CA PRO A 450 4.82 -46.94 5.06
C PRO A 450 4.23 -45.54 4.82
N LEU A 451 3.99 -45.10 3.58
CA LEU A 451 3.40 -43.81 3.28
C LEU A 451 2.01 -43.69 3.94
N PRO A 452 1.74 -42.65 4.76
CA PRO A 452 0.48 -42.58 5.52
C PRO A 452 -0.73 -42.22 4.67
N GLY A 453 -0.54 -41.70 3.45
CA GLY A 453 -1.61 -41.32 2.54
C GLY A 453 -1.14 -41.22 1.09
N ASN A 454 -2.03 -41.49 0.12
CA ASN A 454 -1.69 -41.44 -1.29
C ASN A 454 -1.78 -39.99 -1.89
N ASN A 455 -2.50 -39.08 -1.24
CA ASN A 455 -2.48 -37.69 -1.64
C ASN A 455 -1.23 -36.99 -1.04
N VAL A 456 -0.21 -36.80 -1.85
CA VAL A 456 1.05 -36.16 -1.46
C VAL A 456 1.03 -34.70 -1.84
N TYR A 457 0.84 -33.80 -0.85
CA TYR A 457 0.64 -32.37 -1.06
C TYR A 457 1.93 -31.58 -1.24
N ASP A 458 2.98 -31.95 -0.50
CA ASP A 458 4.30 -31.31 -0.61
C ASP A 458 5.42 -32.27 -0.29
N ILE A 459 6.59 -31.97 -0.81
CA ILE A 459 7.84 -32.67 -0.55
C ILE A 459 8.92 -31.61 -0.33
N MET A 460 9.69 -31.71 0.74
CA MET A 460 10.81 -30.83 1.03
C MET A 460 12.04 -31.70 1.37
N PHE A 461 13.17 -31.35 0.82
CA PHE A 461 14.46 -31.96 1.19
C PHE A 461 15.16 -31.04 2.18
N ASP A 462 15.44 -31.59 3.38
CA ASP A 462 16.14 -30.85 4.41
C ASP A 462 17.65 -30.73 4.14
N SER A 463 18.33 -29.94 4.95
CA SER A 463 19.77 -29.73 4.85
C SER A 463 20.62 -31.01 5.01
N THR A 464 20.04 -32.10 5.54
CA THR A 464 20.67 -33.44 5.64
C THR A 464 20.37 -34.30 4.40
N GLY A 465 19.55 -33.82 3.45
CA GLY A 465 19.14 -34.54 2.25
C GLY A 465 17.98 -35.51 2.47
N LYS A 466 17.34 -35.55 3.65
CA LYS A 466 16.13 -36.33 3.90
C LYS A 466 14.93 -35.64 3.26
N GLY A 467 14.03 -36.41 2.63
CA GLY A 467 12.83 -35.90 2.00
C GLY A 467 11.62 -36.01 2.94
N TRP A 468 11.03 -34.88 3.31
CA TRP A 468 9.80 -34.79 4.10
C TRP A 468 8.60 -34.83 3.19
N ILE A 469 7.72 -35.81 3.35
CA ILE A 469 6.58 -36.07 2.47
C ILE A 469 5.28 -35.80 3.22
N CYS A 470 4.54 -34.78 2.81
CA CYS A 470 3.29 -34.33 3.42
C CYS A 470 2.08 -35.01 2.77
N THR A 471 1.27 -35.68 3.58
CA THR A 471 0.07 -36.39 3.07
C THR A 471 -1.22 -35.99 3.77
N GLU A 472 -2.35 -36.52 3.30
CA GLU A 472 -3.65 -36.32 3.96
C GLU A 472 -3.77 -36.94 5.35
N ASN A 473 -2.90 -37.90 5.70
CA ASN A 473 -2.97 -38.66 6.94
C ASN A 473 -1.66 -38.57 7.77
N GLY A 474 -0.83 -37.58 7.55
CA GLY A 474 0.41 -37.38 8.31
C GLY A 474 1.63 -37.16 7.42
N LEU A 475 2.79 -37.41 8.02
CA LEU A 475 4.10 -37.20 7.43
C LEU A 475 4.84 -38.52 7.24
N ALA A 476 5.64 -38.58 6.18
CA ALA A 476 6.66 -39.62 6.00
C ALA A 476 8.00 -38.98 5.71
N ILE A 477 9.09 -39.70 6.00
CA ILE A 477 10.47 -39.27 5.70
C ILE A 477 11.10 -40.26 4.72
N TRP A 478 11.58 -39.73 3.62
CA TRP A 478 12.48 -40.43 2.72
C TRP A 478 13.90 -40.33 3.24
N ASN A 479 14.57 -41.48 3.46
CA ASN A 479 15.97 -41.54 3.83
C ASN A 479 16.81 -41.90 2.58
N PRO A 480 17.65 -40.99 2.07
CA PRO A 480 18.44 -41.23 0.86
C PRO A 480 19.53 -42.30 1.04
N TYR A 481 20.03 -42.47 2.24
CA TYR A 481 21.09 -43.48 2.53
C TYR A 481 20.52 -44.88 2.57
N LYS A 482 19.34 -45.05 3.19
CA LYS A 482 18.68 -46.38 3.30
C LYS A 482 17.73 -46.64 2.13
N LYS A 483 17.44 -45.64 1.27
CA LYS A 483 16.50 -45.68 0.12
C LYS A 483 15.13 -46.21 0.52
N ARG A 484 14.63 -45.74 1.68
CA ARG A 484 13.34 -46.15 2.26
C ARG A 484 12.55 -44.98 2.78
N ILE A 485 11.22 -45.21 2.83
CA ILE A 485 10.29 -44.29 3.51
C ILE A 485 10.04 -44.80 4.93
N TYR A 486 9.99 -43.87 5.88
CA TYR A 486 9.61 -44.09 7.26
C TYR A 486 8.38 -43.24 7.58
N ALA A 487 7.41 -43.81 8.30
CA ALA A 487 6.29 -43.09 8.89
C ALA A 487 6.41 -43.11 10.42
N ASP A 488 5.53 -42.41 11.10
CA ASP A 488 5.48 -42.31 12.57
C ASP A 488 6.78 -41.79 13.21
N VAL A 489 7.37 -40.79 12.58
CA VAL A 489 8.67 -40.22 12.95
C VAL A 489 8.62 -39.34 14.19
N PHE A 490 7.43 -39.03 14.68
CA PHE A 490 7.19 -38.19 15.85
C PHE A 490 6.72 -38.99 17.05
N PRO A 491 7.07 -38.58 18.29
CA PRO A 491 6.48 -39.16 19.50
C PRO A 491 4.97 -39.17 19.44
N SER A 492 4.36 -40.24 19.97
CA SER A 492 2.92 -40.42 20.01
C SER A 492 2.19 -39.17 20.55
N GLY A 493 1.39 -38.53 19.74
CA GLY A 493 0.58 -37.35 20.07
C GLY A 493 0.98 -36.04 19.39
N PHE A 494 2.10 -35.98 18.66
CA PHE A 494 2.55 -34.70 18.09
C PHE A 494 1.95 -34.39 16.71
N ILE A 495 1.97 -35.31 15.76
CA ILE A 495 1.34 -35.16 14.43
C ILE A 495 0.79 -36.54 14.02
N HIS A 496 -0.34 -36.97 14.62
CA HIS A 496 -0.94 -38.22 14.25
C HIS A 496 -2.19 -37.99 13.37
N LYS A 497 -2.15 -38.56 12.15
CA LYS A 497 -3.30 -38.60 11.23
C LYS A 497 -3.88 -37.23 10.86
N GLU A 498 -3.10 -36.18 10.97
CA GLU A 498 -3.51 -34.85 10.48
C GLU A 498 -3.03 -34.64 9.03
N LYS A 499 -3.86 -34.00 8.26
CA LYS A 499 -3.51 -33.57 6.91
C LYS A 499 -2.45 -32.47 6.99
N ILE A 500 -1.25 -32.73 6.48
CA ILE A 500 -0.15 -31.76 6.40
C ILE A 500 -0.04 -31.26 4.97
N LYS A 501 -0.08 -29.94 4.80
CA LYS A 501 -0.03 -29.31 3.47
C LYS A 501 1.37 -28.94 3.04
N TYR A 502 2.17 -28.40 3.97
CA TYR A 502 3.50 -27.88 3.66
C TYR A 502 4.46 -28.17 4.78
N VAL A 503 5.73 -28.29 4.42
CA VAL A 503 6.86 -28.34 5.35
C VAL A 503 7.95 -27.39 4.86
N TYR A 504 8.61 -26.71 5.80
CA TYR A 504 9.68 -25.76 5.53
C TYR A 504 10.79 -25.89 6.58
N GLU A 505 12.05 -25.74 6.16
CA GLU A 505 13.22 -25.63 7.02
C GLU A 505 13.77 -24.21 6.95
N ASP A 506 14.01 -23.58 8.10
CA ASP A 506 14.62 -22.26 8.16
C ASP A 506 16.15 -22.32 8.18
N SER A 507 16.80 -21.15 8.21
CA SER A 507 18.28 -21.04 8.25
C SER A 507 18.89 -21.50 9.57
N GLU A 508 18.12 -21.71 10.62
CA GLU A 508 18.53 -22.28 11.92
C GLU A 508 18.25 -23.79 12.00
N HIS A 509 17.86 -24.42 10.87
CA HIS A 509 17.50 -25.85 10.77
C HIS A 509 16.28 -26.24 11.58
N LYS A 510 15.36 -25.32 11.84
CA LYS A 510 14.05 -25.62 12.41
C LYS A 510 13.06 -25.98 11.32
N LEU A 511 12.30 -27.02 11.57
CA LEU A 511 11.25 -27.49 10.67
C LEU A 511 9.89 -26.95 11.11
N TYR A 512 9.15 -26.42 10.14
CA TYR A 512 7.81 -25.88 10.29
C TYR A 512 6.85 -26.75 9.49
N PHE A 513 5.83 -27.31 10.17
CA PHE A 513 4.82 -28.15 9.54
C PHE A 513 3.49 -27.43 9.57
N ILE A 514 2.86 -27.27 8.41
CA ILE A 514 1.61 -26.52 8.23
C ILE A 514 0.47 -27.51 7.93
N PRO A 515 -0.38 -27.82 8.94
CA PRO A 515 -1.55 -28.64 8.73
C PRO A 515 -2.68 -27.85 8.05
N ASP A 516 -3.76 -28.55 7.70
CA ASP A 516 -4.97 -27.94 7.11
C ASP A 516 -5.79 -27.10 8.12
N LYS A 517 -5.50 -27.24 9.42
CA LYS A 517 -6.15 -26.51 10.51
C LYS A 517 -5.26 -25.39 11.05
N GLU A 518 -5.83 -24.48 11.83
CA GLU A 518 -5.19 -23.28 12.40
C GLU A 518 -4.11 -23.58 13.46
N ARG A 519 -3.12 -24.40 13.09
CA ARG A 519 -1.99 -24.76 13.95
C ARG A 519 -0.69 -24.71 13.15
N LEU A 520 0.41 -24.44 13.82
CA LEU A 520 1.76 -24.53 13.29
C LEU A 520 2.55 -25.42 14.24
N PHE A 521 3.16 -26.48 13.70
CA PHE A 521 4.08 -27.31 14.47
C PHE A 521 5.51 -26.91 14.12
N ILE A 522 6.34 -26.78 15.15
CA ILE A 522 7.75 -26.44 15.01
C ILE A 522 8.56 -27.53 15.69
N SER A 523 9.57 -28.05 15.00
CA SER A 523 10.48 -29.04 15.53
C SER A 523 11.93 -28.69 15.19
N ASP A 524 12.83 -29.00 16.11
CA ASP A 524 14.26 -28.88 15.88
C ASP A 524 14.77 -30.18 15.23
N LEU A 525 15.53 -30.08 14.15
CA LEU A 525 16.11 -31.21 13.43
C LEU A 525 16.97 -32.08 14.36
N SER A 526 17.64 -31.48 15.35
CA SER A 526 18.48 -32.17 16.32
C SER A 526 17.70 -33.17 17.21
N CYS A 527 16.41 -32.86 17.52
CA CYS A 527 15.57 -33.75 18.32
C CYS A 527 15.07 -34.98 17.56
N LEU A 528 14.99 -34.91 16.23
CA LEU A 528 14.42 -35.97 15.38
C LEU A 528 15.46 -37.03 14.98
N LEU A 529 16.74 -36.68 14.98
CA LEU A 529 17.84 -37.59 14.66
C LEU A 529 18.05 -38.70 15.72
N TYR A 530 17.65 -38.47 16.98
CA TYR A 530 17.90 -39.36 18.10
C TYR A 530 16.91 -40.53 18.20
N THR A 531 15.74 -40.43 17.62
CA THR A 531 14.69 -41.46 17.71
C THR A 531 14.73 -42.51 16.60
N SER A 532 15.38 -42.22 15.46
CA SER A 532 15.43 -43.14 14.32
C SER A 532 16.66 -44.06 14.31
N ASP A 533 17.78 -43.64 14.93
CA ASP A 533 19.02 -44.45 14.96
C ASP A 533 19.07 -45.42 16.17
N ALA A 534 18.32 -45.12 17.25
CA ALA A 534 18.31 -45.97 18.46
C ALA A 534 17.39 -47.20 18.36
N ALA A 535 16.51 -47.27 17.31
CA ALA A 535 15.60 -48.41 17.14
C ALA A 535 16.21 -49.56 16.30
N ASP A 536 17.30 -49.31 15.57
CA ASP A 536 17.91 -50.30 14.66
C ASP A 536 19.13 -51.04 15.25
N ASP A 537 19.59 -50.68 16.48
CA ASP A 537 20.71 -51.35 17.18
C ASP A 537 20.26 -52.39 18.27
N LYS A 538 19.07 -52.94 18.11
CA LYS A 538 18.62 -54.08 18.94
C LYS A 538 18.21 -55.27 18.11
#